data_bf0c212bf2a2bfa7b23d8d1644dd7429
#
_entry.id   bf0c212bf2a2bfa7b23d8d1644dd7429
#
_cell.length_a   1.000
_cell.length_b   1.000
_cell.length_c   1.000
_cell.angle_alpha   90.00
_cell.angle_beta   90.00
_cell.angle_gamma   90.00
#
_symmetry.space_group_name_H-M   'P 1'
#
loop_
_entity.id
_entity.type
_entity.pdbx_description
1 polymer ?
#
loop_
_entity_poly.entity_id
_entity_poly.type
_entity_poly.pdbx_seq_one_letter_code
_entity_poly.pdbx_strand_id
1 'polypeptide(L)'
;LKYDFSDVEAPKLKDVKCPVCGVGMYGNKSIKHKADGSKYKDFYYYGCKHRTMTRGHKCDFKKQINEELLDSAAAEVIVKLVSNPKFAAMMQEKISMKVDTSAIEQEIAVHEKQLRQSYSVKVRLMDEIDSLDPDDKHYIKRKADLDDRLYKMYDKIEDTENQLVAARAKKMAIEAEKLTGDNIYKVLIYFDKLYSVMDDQEKRQLMESLLSEVQIYEERQPNGQWLKSIKFKLPIIAEDMSLSLDNDTHIESVVLLSRETNPHSIS
;
A
#
# COMPACT_ATOMS: atom_id res chain seq x y z
N LEU A 1 10.23 -20.40 -22.79
CA LEU A 1 8.91 -20.75 -22.32
C LEU A 1 8.58 -19.81 -21.17
N LYS A 2 7.73 -18.80 -21.40
CA LYS A 2 7.06 -18.08 -20.33
C LYS A 2 5.99 -19.01 -19.77
N TYR A 3 6.20 -19.54 -18.59
CA TYR A 3 5.15 -20.19 -17.85
C TYR A 3 4.15 -19.10 -17.45
N ASP A 4 2.94 -19.19 -17.98
CA ASP A 4 1.81 -18.43 -17.52
C ASP A 4 1.34 -19.08 -16.21
N PHE A 5 1.45 -18.35 -15.11
CA PHE A 5 1.09 -18.83 -13.77
C PHE A 5 -0.41 -18.61 -13.45
N SER A 6 -1.22 -18.24 -14.44
CA SER A 6 -2.65 -17.97 -14.24
C SER A 6 -3.49 -19.20 -13.90
N ASP A 7 -3.02 -20.40 -14.24
CA ASP A 7 -3.76 -21.67 -14.08
C ASP A 7 -3.12 -22.67 -13.10
N VAL A 8 -2.10 -22.24 -12.34
CA VAL A 8 -1.41 -23.13 -11.41
C VAL A 8 -1.72 -22.69 -10.00
N GLU A 9 -2.13 -23.64 -9.14
CA GLU A 9 -2.11 -23.47 -7.69
C GLU A 9 -0.72 -23.00 -7.28
N ALA A 10 -0.53 -21.67 -7.31
CA ALA A 10 0.77 -21.07 -7.10
C ALA A 10 0.98 -20.86 -5.60
N PRO A 11 2.23 -20.83 -5.12
CA PRO A 11 2.57 -20.49 -3.76
C PRO A 11 1.87 -19.19 -3.31
N LYS A 12 1.34 -19.16 -2.09
CA LYS A 12 0.51 -18.07 -1.58
C LYS A 12 1.32 -16.83 -1.20
N LEU A 13 2.63 -17.01 -0.91
CA LEU A 13 3.53 -15.91 -0.57
C LEU A 13 4.30 -15.45 -1.81
N LYS A 14 4.17 -14.19 -2.18
CA LYS A 14 4.81 -13.62 -3.38
C LYS A 14 6.21 -13.08 -3.11
N ASP A 15 6.41 -12.44 -1.99
CA ASP A 15 7.60 -11.65 -1.68
C ASP A 15 8.57 -12.35 -0.73
N VAL A 16 8.74 -13.67 -0.89
CA VAL A 16 9.72 -14.46 -0.15
C VAL A 16 11.12 -14.13 -0.66
N LYS A 17 12.03 -13.74 0.24
CA LYS A 17 13.41 -13.38 -0.10
C LYS A 17 14.38 -14.52 0.14
N CYS A 18 15.30 -14.72 -0.80
CA CYS A 18 16.40 -15.66 -0.61
C CYS A 18 17.32 -15.18 0.52
N PRO A 19 17.65 -16.02 1.50
CA PRO A 19 18.45 -15.61 2.67
C PRO A 19 19.91 -15.28 2.32
N VAL A 20 20.42 -15.79 1.18
CA VAL A 20 21.80 -15.60 0.76
C VAL A 20 21.96 -14.42 -0.19
N CYS A 21 21.11 -14.29 -1.21
CA CYS A 21 21.28 -13.25 -2.24
C CYS A 21 20.18 -12.18 -2.23
N GLY A 22 19.21 -12.24 -1.32
CA GLY A 22 18.15 -11.23 -1.16
C GLY A 22 17.10 -11.17 -2.28
N VAL A 23 17.31 -11.90 -3.38
CA VAL A 23 16.39 -11.89 -4.52
C VAL A 23 15.11 -12.63 -4.17
N GLY A 24 13.97 -12.15 -4.71
CA GLY A 24 12.68 -12.83 -4.56
C GLY A 24 12.74 -14.28 -5.05
N MET A 25 12.24 -15.18 -4.23
CA MET A 25 12.09 -16.59 -4.59
C MET A 25 10.90 -16.78 -5.53
N TYR A 26 10.89 -17.90 -6.25
CA TYR A 26 9.80 -18.27 -7.16
C TYR A 26 9.20 -19.61 -6.77
N GLY A 27 7.92 -19.78 -7.10
CA GLY A 27 7.24 -21.05 -6.96
C GLY A 27 7.71 -22.06 -8.01
N ASN A 28 7.95 -23.29 -7.58
CA ASN A 28 8.37 -24.38 -8.44
C ASN A 28 7.51 -25.60 -8.19
N LYS A 29 6.95 -26.19 -9.24
CA LYS A 29 6.10 -27.37 -9.17
C LYS A 29 6.94 -28.64 -9.36
N SER A 30 6.78 -29.61 -8.47
CA SER A 30 7.36 -30.94 -8.59
C SER A 30 6.27 -31.99 -8.81
N ILE A 31 6.31 -32.63 -9.95
CA ILE A 31 5.37 -33.71 -10.30
C ILE A 31 6.07 -35.03 -10.03
N LYS A 32 5.50 -35.88 -9.18
CA LYS A 32 6.01 -37.23 -8.90
C LYS A 32 4.97 -38.25 -9.35
N HIS A 33 5.46 -39.36 -9.90
CA HIS A 33 4.62 -40.50 -10.30
C HIS A 33 4.87 -41.68 -9.35
N LYS A 34 3.82 -42.45 -9.09
CA LYS A 34 3.91 -43.72 -8.39
C LYS A 34 4.51 -44.79 -9.33
N ALA A 35 4.89 -45.94 -8.77
CA ALA A 35 5.39 -47.07 -9.55
C ALA A 35 4.38 -47.62 -10.57
N ASP A 36 3.10 -47.42 -10.35
CA ASP A 36 1.98 -47.78 -11.22
C ASP A 36 1.71 -46.76 -12.35
N GLY A 37 2.52 -45.67 -12.42
CA GLY A 37 2.36 -44.59 -13.40
C GLY A 37 1.35 -43.52 -13.02
N SER A 38 0.56 -43.69 -11.93
CA SER A 38 -0.35 -42.67 -11.45
C SER A 38 0.41 -41.52 -10.83
N LYS A 39 -0.17 -40.31 -10.87
CA LYS A 39 0.43 -39.11 -10.26
C LYS A 39 0.19 -39.09 -8.75
N TYR A 40 1.21 -38.66 -8.01
CA TYR A 40 1.00 -38.16 -6.64
C TYR A 40 0.36 -36.78 -6.68
N LYS A 41 -0.03 -36.28 -5.47
CA LYS A 41 -0.37 -34.87 -5.26
C LYS A 41 0.76 -34.00 -5.81
N ASP A 42 0.43 -32.93 -6.49
CA ASP A 42 1.40 -31.93 -6.92
C ASP A 42 2.04 -31.26 -5.70
N PHE A 43 3.35 -31.12 -5.73
CA PHE A 43 4.10 -30.45 -4.67
C PHE A 43 4.67 -29.14 -5.18
N TYR A 44 4.49 -28.09 -4.42
CA TYR A 44 5.01 -26.76 -4.73
C TYR A 44 6.12 -26.38 -3.75
N TYR A 45 7.11 -25.66 -4.24
CA TYR A 45 8.28 -25.28 -3.48
C TYR A 45 8.68 -23.84 -3.80
N TYR A 46 9.19 -23.13 -2.81
CA TYR A 46 9.92 -21.89 -3.01
C TYR A 46 11.39 -22.19 -3.31
N GLY A 47 11.92 -21.61 -4.39
CA GLY A 47 13.31 -21.76 -4.81
C GLY A 47 13.94 -20.42 -5.17
N CYS A 48 15.24 -20.26 -4.94
CA CYS A 48 15.96 -19.05 -5.35
C CYS A 48 16.03 -18.92 -6.89
N LYS A 49 15.70 -17.74 -7.43
CA LYS A 49 15.81 -17.45 -8.88
C LYS A 49 17.23 -17.60 -9.42
N HIS A 50 18.24 -17.38 -8.60
CA HIS A 50 19.66 -17.50 -8.95
C HIS A 50 20.24 -18.89 -8.63
N ARG A 51 19.43 -19.87 -8.33
CA ARG A 51 19.85 -21.26 -8.09
C ARG A 51 20.63 -21.83 -9.29
N THR A 52 20.20 -21.49 -10.49
CA THR A 52 20.95 -21.67 -11.73
C THR A 52 21.51 -20.32 -12.15
N MET A 53 22.60 -20.32 -12.92
CA MET A 53 23.20 -19.07 -13.38
C MET A 53 22.17 -18.30 -14.22
N THR A 54 21.78 -17.12 -13.73
CA THR A 54 20.83 -16.24 -14.39
C THR A 54 21.45 -14.85 -14.50
N ARG A 55 21.62 -14.34 -15.71
CA ARG A 55 22.20 -13.02 -15.97
C ARG A 55 23.55 -12.79 -15.27
N GLY A 56 24.43 -13.81 -15.27
CA GLY A 56 25.76 -13.75 -14.65
C GLY A 56 25.78 -13.90 -13.12
N HIS A 57 24.64 -14.05 -12.46
CA HIS A 57 24.56 -14.30 -11.03
C HIS A 57 24.21 -15.75 -10.73
N LYS A 58 24.96 -16.33 -9.79
CA LYS A 58 24.69 -17.67 -9.22
C LYS A 58 24.66 -17.55 -7.72
N CYS A 59 23.66 -18.16 -7.11
CA CYS A 59 23.49 -18.20 -5.66
C CYS A 59 23.75 -19.60 -5.12
N ASP A 60 24.40 -19.69 -3.98
CA ASP A 60 24.71 -20.95 -3.32
C ASP A 60 23.53 -21.55 -2.56
N PHE A 61 22.45 -20.78 -2.35
CA PHE A 61 21.22 -21.30 -1.77
C PHE A 61 20.50 -22.23 -2.74
N LYS A 62 20.68 -23.54 -2.56
CA LYS A 62 20.12 -24.59 -3.42
C LYS A 62 18.90 -25.30 -2.83
N LYS A 63 18.53 -24.94 -1.61
CA LYS A 63 17.40 -25.57 -0.91
C LYS A 63 16.07 -25.16 -1.53
N GLN A 64 15.12 -26.07 -1.49
CA GLN A 64 13.73 -25.84 -1.87
C GLN A 64 12.86 -26.01 -0.64
N ILE A 65 12.02 -25.04 -0.38
CA ILE A 65 11.16 -25.01 0.79
C ILE A 65 9.75 -25.37 0.36
N ASN A 66 9.17 -26.37 1.01
CA ASN A 66 7.80 -26.76 0.73
C ASN A 66 6.85 -25.60 1.00
N GLU A 67 5.95 -25.34 0.06
CA GLU A 67 4.96 -24.26 0.14
C GLU A 67 4.09 -24.40 1.37
N GLU A 68 3.48 -25.58 1.58
CA GLU A 68 2.55 -25.80 2.70
C GLU A 68 3.18 -25.45 4.05
N LEU A 69 4.48 -25.75 4.23
CA LEU A 69 5.18 -25.44 5.48
C LEU A 69 5.37 -23.93 5.68
N LEU A 70 5.75 -23.21 4.63
CA LEU A 70 6.05 -21.77 4.74
C LEU A 70 4.77 -20.94 4.79
N ASP A 71 3.79 -21.27 3.94
CA ASP A 71 2.51 -20.58 3.88
C ASP A 71 1.72 -20.77 5.17
N SER A 72 1.69 -22.00 5.71
CA SER A 72 1.05 -22.27 7.00
C SER A 72 1.73 -21.55 8.16
N ALA A 73 3.05 -21.51 8.18
CA ALA A 73 3.80 -20.78 9.20
C ALA A 73 3.51 -19.26 9.15
N ALA A 74 3.45 -18.69 7.95
CA ALA A 74 3.10 -17.28 7.78
C ALA A 74 1.66 -16.97 8.23
N ALA A 75 0.70 -17.82 7.87
CA ALA A 75 -0.69 -17.68 8.30
C ALA A 75 -0.82 -17.80 9.83
N GLU A 76 -0.15 -18.78 10.44
CA GLU A 76 -0.14 -18.98 11.89
C GLU A 76 0.41 -17.76 12.64
N VAL A 77 1.48 -17.14 12.13
CA VAL A 77 2.03 -15.91 12.71
C VAL A 77 1.02 -14.78 12.67
N ILE A 78 0.30 -14.61 11.55
CA ILE A 78 -0.74 -13.58 11.44
C ILE A 78 -1.87 -13.84 12.44
N VAL A 79 -2.34 -15.09 12.54
CA VAL A 79 -3.38 -15.49 13.51
C VAL A 79 -2.94 -15.19 14.94
N LYS A 80 -1.72 -15.56 15.32
CA LYS A 80 -1.17 -15.26 16.67
C LYS A 80 -1.05 -13.78 16.94
N LEU A 81 -0.62 -13.00 15.95
CA LEU A 81 -0.55 -11.56 16.05
C LEU A 81 -1.93 -10.95 16.33
N VAL A 82 -2.92 -11.33 15.54
CA VAL A 82 -4.30 -10.82 15.67
C VAL A 82 -4.96 -11.27 16.97
N SER A 83 -4.64 -12.47 17.45
CA SER A 83 -5.12 -13.00 18.72
C SER A 83 -4.47 -12.34 19.95
N ASN A 84 -3.41 -11.54 19.75
CA ASN A 84 -2.79 -10.82 20.85
C ASN A 84 -3.69 -9.64 21.29
N PRO A 85 -4.12 -9.56 22.58
CA PRO A 85 -5.05 -8.53 23.04
C PRO A 85 -4.52 -7.10 22.88
N LYS A 86 -3.20 -6.90 23.03
CA LYS A 86 -2.56 -5.59 22.85
C LYS A 86 -2.62 -5.16 21.40
N PHE A 87 -2.35 -6.08 20.49
CA PHE A 87 -2.44 -5.81 19.05
C PHE A 87 -3.90 -5.54 18.64
N ALA A 88 -4.85 -6.35 19.10
CA ALA A 88 -6.27 -6.16 18.81
C ALA A 88 -6.78 -4.78 19.31
N ALA A 89 -6.39 -4.36 20.51
CA ALA A 89 -6.73 -3.04 21.05
C ALA A 89 -6.14 -1.90 20.20
N MET A 90 -4.87 -2.01 19.82
CA MET A 90 -4.20 -1.04 18.97
C MET A 90 -4.85 -0.94 17.57
N MET A 91 -5.24 -2.07 16.99
CA MET A 91 -5.97 -2.11 15.72
C MET A 91 -7.32 -1.41 15.81
N GLN A 92 -8.05 -1.67 16.89
CA GLN A 92 -9.35 -1.01 17.14
C GLN A 92 -9.19 0.50 17.31
N GLU A 93 -8.14 0.94 17.99
CA GLU A 93 -7.80 2.35 18.12
C GLU A 93 -7.50 2.98 16.75
N LYS A 94 -6.66 2.33 15.94
CA LYS A 94 -6.33 2.79 14.58
C LYS A 94 -7.55 2.92 13.67
N ILE A 95 -8.48 1.96 13.72
CA ILE A 95 -9.76 2.03 12.97
C ILE A 95 -10.60 3.23 13.45
N SER A 96 -10.58 3.52 14.75
CA SER A 96 -11.36 4.60 15.37
C SER A 96 -10.76 5.99 15.17
N MET A 97 -9.47 6.08 14.86
CA MET A 97 -8.78 7.35 14.65
C MET A 97 -9.36 8.09 13.45
N LYS A 98 -9.80 9.33 13.69
CA LYS A 98 -10.11 10.25 12.59
C LYS A 98 -8.81 10.80 12.01
N VAL A 99 -8.73 10.84 10.70
CA VAL A 99 -7.63 11.55 10.03
C VAL A 99 -7.85 13.04 10.23
N ASP A 100 -6.83 13.73 10.69
CA ASP A 100 -6.88 15.19 10.80
C ASP A 100 -6.73 15.81 9.41
N THR A 101 -7.83 16.24 8.84
CA THR A 101 -7.90 16.98 7.57
C THR A 101 -8.06 18.49 7.77
N SER A 102 -7.98 18.96 9.02
CA SER A 102 -8.28 20.37 9.35
C SER A 102 -7.42 21.38 8.62
N ALA A 103 -6.13 21.11 8.47
CA ALA A 103 -5.21 21.98 7.73
C ALA A 103 -5.59 22.10 6.25
N ILE A 104 -5.90 20.99 5.61
CA ILE A 104 -6.29 20.95 4.18
C ILE A 104 -7.69 21.56 3.98
N GLU A 105 -8.59 21.39 4.92
CA GLU A 105 -9.92 22.02 4.91
C GLU A 105 -9.81 23.54 5.07
N GLN A 106 -8.90 24.03 5.88
CA GLN A 106 -8.60 25.46 5.98
C GLN A 106 -8.03 26.01 4.67
N GLU A 107 -7.08 25.28 4.03
CA GLU A 107 -6.54 25.65 2.72
C GLU A 107 -7.66 25.75 1.66
N ILE A 108 -8.54 24.77 1.59
CA ILE A 108 -9.71 24.79 0.71
C ILE A 108 -10.61 26.00 0.98
N ALA A 109 -10.92 26.26 2.24
CA ALA A 109 -11.77 27.39 2.62
C ALA A 109 -11.15 28.76 2.25
N VAL A 110 -9.84 28.89 2.37
CA VAL A 110 -9.10 30.10 1.93
C VAL A 110 -9.21 30.27 0.42
N HIS A 111 -8.96 29.23 -0.37
CA HIS A 111 -9.07 29.31 -1.84
C HIS A 111 -10.50 29.59 -2.29
N GLU A 112 -11.50 28.97 -1.68
CA GLU A 112 -12.91 29.25 -1.96
C GLU A 112 -13.31 30.71 -1.66
N LYS A 113 -12.77 31.27 -0.57
CA LYS A 113 -12.97 32.68 -0.24
C LYS A 113 -12.31 33.60 -1.27
N GLN A 114 -11.06 33.30 -1.63
CA GLN A 114 -10.33 34.08 -2.66
C GLN A 114 -11.03 34.02 -4.01
N LEU A 115 -11.54 32.87 -4.40
CA LEU A 115 -12.27 32.66 -5.64
C LEU A 115 -13.55 33.50 -5.67
N ARG A 116 -14.36 33.47 -4.59
CA ARG A 116 -15.55 34.30 -4.47
C ARG A 116 -15.24 35.81 -4.57
N GLN A 117 -14.15 36.25 -3.93
CA GLN A 117 -13.71 37.65 -4.00
C GLN A 117 -13.28 38.02 -5.43
N SER A 118 -12.53 37.14 -6.11
CA SER A 118 -12.08 37.37 -7.49
C SER A 118 -13.25 37.45 -8.45
N TYR A 119 -14.24 36.58 -8.33
CA TYR A 119 -15.47 36.66 -9.12
C TYR A 119 -16.26 37.95 -8.87
N SER A 120 -16.37 38.40 -7.62
CA SER A 120 -17.03 39.66 -7.30
C SER A 120 -16.32 40.86 -7.93
N VAL A 121 -14.98 40.86 -7.94
CA VAL A 121 -14.19 41.92 -8.59
C VAL A 121 -14.34 41.85 -10.10
N LYS A 122 -14.33 40.65 -10.69
CA LYS A 122 -14.55 40.43 -12.11
C LYS A 122 -15.90 41.04 -12.56
N VAL A 123 -16.98 40.74 -11.84
CA VAL A 123 -18.31 41.30 -12.17
C VAL A 123 -18.31 42.81 -12.14
N ARG A 124 -17.72 43.43 -11.07
CA ARG A 124 -17.62 44.89 -11.00
C ARG A 124 -16.83 45.50 -12.14
N LEU A 125 -15.72 44.87 -12.57
CA LEU A 125 -14.94 45.35 -13.69
C LEU A 125 -15.75 45.29 -14.99
N MET A 126 -16.53 44.22 -15.19
CA MET A 126 -17.44 44.11 -16.35
C MET A 126 -18.51 45.18 -16.35
N ASP A 127 -19.18 45.38 -15.23
CA ASP A 127 -20.18 46.43 -15.05
C ASP A 127 -19.58 47.83 -15.31
N GLU A 128 -18.33 48.07 -14.85
CA GLU A 128 -17.63 49.35 -15.08
C GLU A 128 -17.28 49.55 -16.57
N ILE A 129 -16.85 48.48 -17.27
CA ILE A 129 -16.60 48.54 -18.72
C ILE A 129 -17.91 48.84 -19.49
N ASP A 130 -19.00 48.16 -19.11
CA ASP A 130 -20.29 48.30 -19.76
C ASP A 130 -20.91 49.73 -19.51
N SER A 131 -20.52 50.40 -18.42
CA SER A 131 -20.99 51.72 -18.06
C SER A 131 -20.15 52.87 -18.70
N LEU A 132 -19.07 52.56 -19.40
CA LEU A 132 -18.23 53.57 -20.04
C LEU A 132 -18.99 54.32 -21.18
N ASP A 133 -18.91 55.66 -21.15
CA ASP A 133 -19.46 56.51 -22.22
C ASP A 133 -18.52 56.51 -23.41
N PRO A 134 -18.97 56.01 -24.59
CA PRO A 134 -18.18 55.96 -25.83
C PRO A 134 -17.74 57.34 -26.33
N ASP A 135 -18.48 58.40 -25.96
CA ASP A 135 -18.21 59.79 -26.39
C ASP A 135 -17.21 60.50 -25.46
N ASP A 136 -16.76 59.85 -24.37
CA ASP A 136 -15.70 60.41 -23.49
C ASP A 136 -14.37 60.42 -24.22
N LYS A 137 -13.67 61.59 -24.27
CA LYS A 137 -12.35 61.77 -24.88
C LYS A 137 -11.28 60.78 -24.36
N HIS A 138 -11.50 60.18 -23.19
CA HIS A 138 -10.59 59.20 -22.56
C HIS A 138 -11.13 57.77 -22.67
N TYR A 139 -12.21 57.50 -23.35
CA TYR A 139 -12.87 56.22 -23.45
C TYR A 139 -11.91 55.07 -23.78
N ILE A 140 -11.15 55.22 -24.87
CA ILE A 140 -10.23 54.19 -25.35
C ILE A 140 -9.19 53.81 -24.29
N LYS A 141 -8.62 54.82 -23.62
CA LYS A 141 -7.59 54.58 -22.58
C LYS A 141 -8.19 53.93 -21.35
N ARG A 142 -9.32 54.43 -20.86
CA ARG A 142 -10.01 53.88 -19.69
C ARG A 142 -10.47 52.44 -19.95
N LYS A 143 -11.01 52.16 -21.12
CA LYS A 143 -11.39 50.82 -21.51
C LYS A 143 -10.20 49.86 -21.55
N ALA A 144 -9.08 50.26 -22.15
CA ALA A 144 -7.87 49.44 -22.19
C ALA A 144 -7.30 49.13 -20.80
N ASP A 145 -7.32 50.10 -19.87
CA ASP A 145 -6.88 49.90 -18.48
C ASP A 145 -7.81 48.94 -17.71
N LEU A 146 -9.10 48.98 -17.97
CA LEU A 146 -10.07 48.07 -17.34
C LEU A 146 -10.00 46.67 -17.95
N ASP A 147 -9.85 46.55 -19.26
CA ASP A 147 -9.65 45.27 -19.97
C ASP A 147 -8.37 44.58 -19.43
N ASP A 148 -7.24 45.28 -19.25
CA ASP A 148 -6.01 44.72 -18.71
C ASP A 148 -6.23 44.18 -17.24
N ARG A 149 -6.96 44.93 -16.42
CA ARG A 149 -7.33 44.47 -15.08
C ARG A 149 -8.25 43.25 -15.12
N LEU A 150 -9.18 43.19 -16.07
CA LEU A 150 -10.10 42.07 -16.23
C LEU A 150 -9.33 40.80 -16.65
N TYR A 151 -8.36 40.90 -17.60
CA TYR A 151 -7.53 39.78 -18.00
C TYR A 151 -6.68 39.26 -16.83
N LYS A 152 -6.05 40.13 -16.07
CA LYS A 152 -5.33 39.72 -14.82
C LYS A 152 -6.25 39.06 -13.80
N MET A 153 -7.52 39.40 -13.77
CA MET A 153 -8.49 38.77 -12.91
C MET A 153 -8.86 37.36 -13.41
N TYR A 154 -8.94 37.12 -14.72
CA TYR A 154 -9.12 35.80 -15.29
C TYR A 154 -7.95 34.88 -14.92
N ASP A 155 -6.71 35.32 -15.11
CA ASP A 155 -5.51 34.56 -14.75
C ASP A 155 -5.54 34.17 -13.25
N LYS A 156 -5.88 35.16 -12.39
CA LYS A 156 -5.98 34.91 -10.95
C LYS A 156 -7.07 33.92 -10.57
N ILE A 157 -8.21 33.95 -11.27
CA ILE A 157 -9.30 32.99 -11.08
C ILE A 157 -8.84 31.60 -11.45
N GLU A 158 -8.24 31.44 -12.62
CA GLU A 158 -7.73 30.16 -13.13
C GLU A 158 -6.69 29.56 -12.19
N ASP A 159 -5.72 30.36 -11.71
CA ASP A 159 -4.72 29.92 -10.75
C ASP A 159 -5.36 29.44 -9.43
N THR A 160 -6.35 30.21 -8.92
CA THR A 160 -7.05 29.86 -7.68
C THR A 160 -7.90 28.59 -7.85
N GLU A 161 -8.56 28.42 -9.01
CA GLU A 161 -9.30 27.20 -9.33
C GLU A 161 -8.39 25.96 -9.38
N ASN A 162 -7.21 26.08 -10.03
CA ASN A 162 -6.22 25.02 -10.09
C ASN A 162 -5.72 24.64 -8.68
N GLN A 163 -5.44 25.63 -7.83
CA GLN A 163 -5.05 25.40 -6.43
C GLN A 163 -6.16 24.70 -5.63
N LEU A 164 -7.41 25.11 -5.82
CA LEU A 164 -8.56 24.48 -5.17
C LEU A 164 -8.75 23.02 -5.60
N VAL A 165 -8.60 22.74 -6.90
CA VAL A 165 -8.66 21.37 -7.44
C VAL A 165 -7.54 20.51 -6.83
N ALA A 166 -6.32 21.03 -6.75
CA ALA A 166 -5.18 20.32 -6.16
C ALA A 166 -5.39 20.04 -4.66
N ALA A 167 -5.89 21.01 -3.89
CA ALA A 167 -6.17 20.83 -2.47
C ALA A 167 -7.29 19.79 -2.22
N ARG A 168 -8.35 19.82 -3.03
CA ARG A 168 -9.42 18.82 -2.95
C ARG A 168 -8.94 17.42 -3.32
N ALA A 169 -8.08 17.30 -4.34
CA ALA A 169 -7.47 16.01 -4.71
C ALA A 169 -6.59 15.44 -3.58
N LYS A 170 -5.80 16.29 -2.91
CA LYS A 170 -5.02 15.88 -1.72
C LYS A 170 -5.93 15.37 -0.61
N LYS A 171 -7.02 16.08 -0.29
CA LYS A 171 -7.98 15.63 0.72
C LYS A 171 -8.56 14.26 0.39
N MET A 172 -9.03 14.08 -0.85
CA MET A 172 -9.57 12.79 -1.31
C MET A 172 -8.55 11.65 -1.23
N ALA A 173 -7.27 11.92 -1.55
CA ALA A 173 -6.21 10.92 -1.45
C ALA A 173 -5.99 10.47 0.00
N ILE A 174 -5.95 11.40 0.94
CA ILE A 174 -5.80 11.11 2.38
C ILE A 174 -6.98 10.28 2.90
N GLU A 175 -8.21 10.66 2.54
CA GLU A 175 -9.42 9.94 2.94
C GLU A 175 -9.47 8.52 2.33
N ALA A 176 -9.05 8.35 1.08
CA ALA A 176 -8.98 7.05 0.41
C ALA A 176 -7.90 6.15 1.05
N GLU A 177 -6.74 6.70 1.41
CA GLU A 177 -5.69 5.97 2.11
C GLU A 177 -6.16 5.49 3.48
N LYS A 178 -6.85 6.34 4.24
CA LYS A 178 -7.46 5.96 5.53
C LYS A 178 -8.48 4.84 5.36
N LEU A 179 -9.38 4.96 4.39
CA LEU A 179 -10.39 3.92 4.12
C LEU A 179 -9.75 2.57 3.78
N THR A 180 -8.68 2.59 2.99
CA THR A 180 -7.91 1.39 2.65
C THR A 180 -7.28 0.78 3.90
N GLY A 181 -6.67 1.59 4.76
CA GLY A 181 -6.11 1.17 6.04
C GLY A 181 -7.16 0.52 6.94
N ASP A 182 -8.29 1.16 7.13
CA ASP A 182 -9.38 0.63 7.95
C ASP A 182 -9.91 -0.71 7.44
N ASN A 183 -10.02 -0.89 6.14
CA ASN A 183 -10.45 -2.13 5.54
C ASN A 183 -9.44 -3.26 5.78
N ILE A 184 -8.14 -2.98 5.66
CA ILE A 184 -7.09 -3.97 5.94
C ILE A 184 -7.09 -4.34 7.43
N TYR A 185 -7.24 -3.38 8.33
CA TYR A 185 -7.35 -3.67 9.77
C TYR A 185 -8.56 -4.56 10.08
N LYS A 186 -9.73 -4.30 9.48
CA LYS A 186 -10.91 -5.17 9.62
C LYS A 186 -10.65 -6.58 9.09
N VAL A 187 -10.01 -6.70 7.94
CA VAL A 187 -9.62 -8.00 7.37
C VAL A 187 -8.69 -8.75 8.31
N LEU A 188 -7.71 -8.07 8.91
CA LEU A 188 -6.79 -8.69 9.88
C LEU A 188 -7.52 -9.21 11.13
N ILE A 189 -8.46 -8.44 11.70
CA ILE A 189 -9.23 -8.88 12.88
C ILE A 189 -10.00 -10.19 12.60
N TYR A 190 -10.48 -10.37 11.37
CA TYR A 190 -11.21 -11.56 10.97
C TYR A 190 -10.36 -12.57 10.19
N PHE A 191 -9.04 -12.42 10.19
CA PHE A 191 -8.12 -13.17 9.34
C PHE A 191 -8.31 -14.68 9.47
N ASP A 192 -8.34 -15.22 10.69
CA ASP A 192 -8.48 -16.65 10.93
C ASP A 192 -9.75 -17.24 10.28
N LYS A 193 -10.89 -16.56 10.48
CA LYS A 193 -12.17 -16.97 9.91
C LYS A 193 -12.20 -16.87 8.40
N LEU A 194 -11.67 -15.79 7.84
CA LEU A 194 -11.62 -15.55 6.40
C LEU A 194 -10.67 -16.53 5.72
N TYR A 195 -9.46 -16.66 6.25
CA TYR A 195 -8.42 -17.51 5.66
C TYR A 195 -8.82 -18.99 5.62
N SER A 196 -9.59 -19.46 6.59
CA SER A 196 -10.05 -20.86 6.64
C SER A 196 -11.07 -21.22 5.56
N VAL A 197 -11.85 -20.25 5.08
CA VAL A 197 -12.93 -20.47 4.08
C VAL A 197 -12.52 -20.07 2.66
N MET A 198 -11.43 -19.36 2.49
CA MET A 198 -10.91 -18.90 1.20
C MET A 198 -10.30 -20.04 0.39
N ASP A 199 -10.42 -19.94 -0.93
CA ASP A 199 -9.66 -20.78 -1.86
C ASP A 199 -8.18 -20.35 -1.93
N ASP A 200 -7.35 -21.09 -2.66
CA ASP A 200 -5.91 -20.83 -2.73
C ASP A 200 -5.57 -19.53 -3.46
N GLN A 201 -6.38 -19.11 -4.43
CA GLN A 201 -6.20 -17.84 -5.14
C GLN A 201 -6.55 -16.65 -4.23
N GLU A 202 -7.64 -16.75 -3.52
CA GLU A 202 -8.08 -15.73 -2.55
C GLU A 202 -7.07 -15.59 -1.40
N LYS A 203 -6.58 -16.72 -0.86
CA LYS A 203 -5.50 -16.74 0.15
C LYS A 203 -4.25 -16.02 -0.34
N ARG A 204 -3.86 -16.27 -1.59
CA ARG A 204 -2.71 -15.61 -2.20
C ARG A 204 -2.93 -14.09 -2.31
N GLN A 205 -4.08 -13.66 -2.82
CA GLN A 205 -4.40 -12.24 -2.94
C GLN A 205 -4.43 -11.55 -1.57
N LEU A 206 -4.97 -12.21 -0.55
CA LEU A 206 -4.98 -11.72 0.81
C LEU A 206 -3.55 -11.56 1.34
N MET A 207 -2.72 -12.58 1.25
CA MET A 207 -1.31 -12.52 1.69
C MET A 207 -0.53 -11.43 0.92
N GLU A 208 -0.73 -11.32 -0.39
CA GLU A 208 -0.14 -10.27 -1.21
C GLU A 208 -0.59 -8.86 -0.80
N SER A 209 -1.83 -8.70 -0.37
CA SER A 209 -2.34 -7.40 0.12
C SER A 209 -1.74 -7.00 1.47
N LEU A 210 -1.47 -7.95 2.34
CA LEU A 210 -1.00 -7.73 3.70
C LEU A 210 0.52 -7.61 3.81
N LEU A 211 1.26 -8.44 3.06
CA LEU A 211 2.70 -8.63 3.24
C LEU A 211 3.51 -7.91 2.15
N SER A 212 4.58 -7.23 2.58
CA SER A 212 5.56 -6.62 1.67
C SER A 212 6.80 -7.47 1.48
N GLU A 213 7.17 -8.26 2.50
CA GLU A 213 8.35 -9.11 2.46
C GLU A 213 8.23 -10.27 3.45
N VAL A 214 8.72 -11.44 3.06
CA VAL A 214 8.88 -12.61 3.91
C VAL A 214 10.33 -13.05 3.86
N GLN A 215 10.99 -13.09 5.00
CA GLN A 215 12.36 -13.57 5.14
C GLN A 215 12.38 -14.97 5.73
N ILE A 216 13.33 -15.77 5.28
CA ILE A 216 13.54 -17.14 5.73
C ILE A 216 14.95 -17.31 6.28
N TYR A 217 15.16 -18.33 7.12
CA TYR A 217 16.49 -18.75 7.55
C TYR A 217 17.24 -19.46 6.42
N GLU A 218 18.57 -19.35 6.44
CA GLU A 218 19.44 -20.07 5.52
C GLU A 218 19.43 -21.59 5.77
N GLU A 219 19.30 -21.98 7.05
CA GLU A 219 19.20 -23.34 7.52
C GLU A 219 17.83 -23.58 8.15
N ARG A 220 17.31 -24.81 8.01
CA ARG A 220 16.12 -25.23 8.72
C ARG A 220 16.39 -25.22 10.22
N GLN A 221 15.56 -24.53 10.98
CA GLN A 221 15.73 -24.46 12.43
C GLN A 221 15.46 -25.82 13.10
N PRO A 222 15.97 -26.08 14.31
CA PRO A 222 15.76 -27.34 15.02
C PRO A 222 14.30 -27.72 15.21
N ASN A 223 13.42 -26.72 15.34
CA ASN A 223 11.96 -26.87 15.42
C ASN A 223 11.30 -27.13 14.05
N GLY A 224 12.07 -27.26 12.98
CA GLY A 224 11.59 -27.53 11.64
C GLY A 224 11.18 -26.29 10.84
N GLN A 225 11.31 -25.10 11.40
CA GLN A 225 10.85 -23.84 10.80
C GLN A 225 11.85 -23.25 9.80
N TRP A 226 11.31 -22.58 8.80
CA TRP A 226 12.06 -21.78 7.81
C TRP A 226 11.81 -20.28 7.98
N LEU A 227 10.63 -19.88 8.47
CA LEU A 227 10.20 -18.50 8.56
C LEU A 227 11.05 -17.73 9.57
N LYS A 228 11.69 -16.62 9.13
CA LYS A 228 12.52 -15.75 9.95
C LYS A 228 11.78 -14.49 10.37
N SER A 229 11.17 -13.81 9.41
CA SER A 229 10.42 -12.58 9.67
C SER A 229 9.38 -12.31 8.59
N ILE A 230 8.37 -11.54 8.95
CA ILE A 230 7.33 -11.04 8.06
C ILE A 230 7.30 -9.52 8.16
N LYS A 231 7.28 -8.85 7.01
CA LYS A 231 7.11 -7.40 6.91
C LYS A 231 5.74 -7.10 6.31
N PHE A 232 4.95 -6.33 7.02
CA PHE A 232 3.63 -5.90 6.55
C PHE A 232 3.72 -4.66 5.66
N LYS A 233 2.76 -4.48 4.75
CA LYS A 233 2.67 -3.30 3.87
C LYS A 233 2.20 -2.06 4.61
N LEU A 234 1.43 -2.24 5.66
CA LEU A 234 0.92 -1.14 6.49
C LEU A 234 1.79 -0.91 7.71
N PRO A 235 1.82 0.30 8.25
CA PRO A 235 2.37 0.59 9.56
C PRO A 235 1.44 0.02 10.64
N ILE A 236 1.44 -1.31 10.75
CA ILE A 236 0.62 -2.05 11.70
C ILE A 236 1.15 -1.87 13.13
N ILE A 237 2.45 -1.57 13.25
CA ILE A 237 3.17 -1.51 14.51
C ILE A 237 3.84 -0.15 14.59
N ALA A 238 3.66 0.57 15.72
CA ALA A 238 4.45 1.75 16.02
C ALA A 238 5.94 1.37 16.13
N GLU A 239 6.83 2.30 15.79
CA GLU A 239 8.27 2.07 15.54
C GLU A 239 9.04 1.27 16.61
N ASP A 240 8.48 1.10 17.81
CA ASP A 240 9.15 0.47 18.95
C ASP A 240 8.55 -0.88 19.39
N MET A 241 7.62 -1.48 18.65
CA MET A 241 7.05 -2.78 19.01
C MET A 241 7.70 -3.91 18.25
N SER A 242 8.79 -4.46 18.79
CA SER A 242 9.15 -5.86 18.55
C SER A 242 8.16 -6.74 19.32
N LEU A 243 7.15 -7.28 18.65
CA LEU A 243 6.33 -8.33 19.24
C LEU A 243 7.13 -9.62 19.20
N SER A 244 7.74 -9.98 20.34
CA SER A 244 8.14 -11.35 20.60
C SER A 244 6.84 -12.14 20.76
N LEU A 245 6.58 -13.05 19.85
CA LEU A 245 5.49 -14.02 20.00
C LEU A 245 5.99 -15.07 20.96
N ASP A 246 5.67 -14.92 22.25
CA ASP A 246 6.06 -15.84 23.30
C ASP A 246 5.55 -17.26 23.03
N ASN A 247 6.42 -18.20 23.30
CA ASN A 247 6.40 -19.58 22.87
C ASN A 247 5.62 -20.50 23.77
N ASP A 248 4.47 -20.96 23.31
CA ASP A 248 3.99 -22.29 23.72
C ASP A 248 3.86 -23.27 22.51
N THR A 249 4.18 -22.81 21.32
CA THR A 249 4.15 -23.62 20.11
C THR A 249 5.33 -23.26 19.21
N HIS A 250 5.97 -24.23 18.63
CA HIS A 250 7.15 -24.35 17.76
C HIS A 250 7.62 -23.18 16.86
N ILE A 251 7.10 -21.94 17.01
CA ILE A 251 7.55 -20.76 16.30
C ILE A 251 8.29 -19.84 17.24
N GLU A 252 9.57 -20.11 17.44
CA GLU A 252 10.48 -19.23 18.18
C GLU A 252 10.78 -17.98 17.37
N SER A 253 10.51 -16.81 17.97
CA SER A 253 10.99 -15.49 17.54
C SER A 253 10.86 -15.14 16.04
N VAL A 254 9.63 -15.03 15.52
CA VAL A 254 9.40 -14.30 14.28
C VAL A 254 9.38 -12.81 14.60
N VAL A 255 10.31 -12.06 14.02
CA VAL A 255 10.36 -10.60 14.17
C VAL A 255 9.38 -10.00 13.16
N LEU A 256 8.43 -9.22 13.67
CA LEU A 256 7.50 -8.45 12.84
C LEU A 256 8.11 -7.08 12.58
N LEU A 257 8.27 -6.73 11.30
CA LEU A 257 8.79 -5.45 10.87
C LEU A 257 7.66 -4.62 10.27
N SER A 258 7.53 -3.37 10.69
CA SER A 258 6.68 -2.39 10.01
C SER A 258 7.44 -1.74 8.86
N ARG A 259 6.73 -1.21 7.88
CA ARG A 259 7.33 -0.35 6.85
C ARG A 259 7.72 0.96 7.51
N GLU A 260 8.98 1.35 7.43
CA GLU A 260 9.42 2.70 7.79
C GLU A 260 8.61 3.70 6.95
N THR A 261 7.86 4.57 7.60
CA THR A 261 7.31 5.76 6.96
C THR A 261 8.48 6.65 6.59
N ASN A 262 8.71 6.84 5.31
CA ASN A 262 9.78 7.70 4.81
C ASN A 262 9.48 9.14 5.27
N PRO A 263 10.26 9.77 6.16
CA PRO A 263 9.94 11.09 6.70
C PRO A 263 10.12 12.23 5.69
N HIS A 264 10.49 11.92 4.44
CA HIS A 264 10.78 12.90 3.38
C HIS A 264 9.66 13.07 2.34
N SER A 265 8.45 12.58 2.56
CA SER A 265 7.33 12.80 1.65
C SER A 265 6.38 13.92 2.09
N ILE A 266 6.82 14.80 3.00
CA ILE A 266 6.12 16.05 3.34
C ILE A 266 7.11 17.19 3.16
N SER A 267 7.20 17.68 1.94
CA SER A 267 7.71 19.03 1.61
C SER A 267 6.90 19.57 0.44
#